data_e8d1d722f1fc08645ffa994a7d0ceb55
#
_entry.id   e8d1d722f1fc08645ffa994a7d0ceb55
#
_cell.length_a   1.000
_cell.length_b   1.000
_cell.length_c   1.000
_cell.angle_alpha   90.00
_cell.angle_beta   90.00
_cell.angle_gamma   90.00
#
_symmetry.space_group_name_H-M   'P 1'
#
loop_
_entity.id
_entity.type
_entity.pdbx_description
1 polymer ?
#
loop_
_entity_poly.entity_id
_entity_poly.type
_entity_poly.pdbx_seq_one_letter_code
_entity_poly.pdbx_strand_id
1 'polypeptide(L)'
;TIPDDLLEAARVDGASAWQSFWRIKLPLLAPVIGIVAILTFVGNFNAFDIVYAMAGARGDPKYAADLLGTFFYRTAIAGEHPVARPDMGIGAAVATITFLILLAGVTLWLVLQRRRSYEL
;
A
#
# COMPACT_ATOMS: atom_id res chain seq x y z
N THR A 1 -22.27 -1.84 -1.62
CA THR A 1 -22.99 -2.39 -2.81
C THR A 1 -23.63 -1.26 -3.60
N ILE A 2 -23.46 -1.30 -4.92
CA ILE A 2 -24.06 -0.31 -5.82
C ILE A 2 -25.53 -0.68 -6.02
N PRO A 3 -26.48 0.25 -5.83
CA PRO A 3 -27.90 -0.03 -6.10
C PRO A 3 -28.14 -0.41 -7.56
N ASP A 4 -28.89 -1.48 -7.78
CA ASP A 4 -29.24 -1.94 -9.15
C ASP A 4 -30.07 -0.91 -9.91
N ASP A 5 -30.85 -0.12 -9.20
CA ASP A 5 -31.70 0.93 -9.79
C ASP A 5 -30.91 1.95 -10.61
N LEU A 6 -29.71 2.29 -10.16
CA LEU A 6 -28.83 3.21 -10.89
C LEU A 6 -28.34 2.61 -12.20
N LEU A 7 -28.05 1.32 -12.19
CA LEU A 7 -27.59 0.61 -13.39
C LEU A 7 -28.72 0.44 -14.40
N GLU A 8 -29.94 0.18 -13.93
CA GLU A 8 -31.12 0.09 -14.78
C GLU A 8 -31.45 1.45 -15.39
N ALA A 9 -31.38 2.52 -14.60
CA ALA A 9 -31.61 3.89 -15.10
C ALA A 9 -30.59 4.24 -16.19
N ALA A 10 -29.33 3.86 -16.00
CA ALA A 10 -28.28 4.10 -17.00
C ALA A 10 -28.56 3.35 -18.31
N ARG A 11 -29.07 2.13 -18.23
CA ARG A 11 -29.47 1.35 -19.42
C ARG A 11 -30.61 2.01 -20.18
N VAL A 12 -31.61 2.51 -19.45
CA VAL A 12 -32.73 3.23 -20.03
C VAL A 12 -32.25 4.48 -20.75
N ASP A 13 -31.24 5.16 -20.21
CA ASP A 13 -30.64 6.35 -20.82
C ASP A 13 -29.67 6.03 -21.97
N GLY A 14 -29.54 4.75 -22.33
CA GLY A 14 -28.73 4.31 -23.48
C GLY A 14 -27.24 4.13 -23.18
N ALA A 15 -26.85 4.06 -21.91
CA ALA A 15 -25.45 3.85 -21.54
C ALA A 15 -24.98 2.42 -21.85
N SER A 16 -23.80 2.29 -22.48
CA SER A 16 -23.16 0.99 -22.69
C SER A 16 -22.61 0.45 -21.37
N ALA A 17 -22.26 -0.85 -21.35
CA ALA A 17 -21.61 -1.47 -20.18
C ALA A 17 -20.30 -0.75 -19.81
N TRP A 18 -19.53 -0.30 -20.80
CA TRP A 18 -18.29 0.45 -20.60
C TRP A 18 -18.55 1.81 -19.95
N GLN A 19 -19.57 2.54 -20.42
CA GLN A 19 -19.96 3.83 -19.87
C GLN A 19 -20.49 3.69 -18.43
N SER A 20 -21.29 2.65 -18.16
CA SER A 20 -21.80 2.36 -16.82
C SER A 20 -20.64 2.07 -15.85
N PHE A 21 -19.62 1.32 -16.28
CA PHE A 21 -18.47 1.03 -15.47
C PHE A 21 -17.71 2.31 -15.09
N TRP A 22 -17.36 3.14 -16.08
CA TRP A 22 -16.51 4.30 -15.85
C TRP A 22 -17.23 5.48 -15.19
N ARG A 23 -18.50 5.67 -15.50
CA ARG A 23 -19.25 6.85 -15.03
C ARG A 23 -20.08 6.61 -13.79
N ILE A 24 -20.48 5.38 -13.53
CA ILE A 24 -21.37 5.05 -12.42
C ILE A 24 -20.67 4.16 -11.40
N LYS A 25 -20.18 3.00 -11.80
CA LYS A 25 -19.59 2.03 -10.88
C LYS A 25 -18.31 2.53 -10.25
N LEU A 26 -17.38 3.02 -11.04
CA LEU A 26 -16.07 3.46 -10.56
C LEU A 26 -16.15 4.64 -9.58
N PRO A 27 -16.89 5.72 -9.87
CA PRO A 27 -17.04 6.82 -8.90
C PRO A 27 -17.72 6.41 -7.61
N LEU A 28 -18.70 5.52 -7.65
CA LEU A 28 -19.37 5.02 -6.44
C LEU A 28 -18.48 4.12 -5.60
N LEU A 29 -17.51 3.44 -6.23
CA LEU A 29 -16.55 2.59 -5.54
C LEU A 29 -15.29 3.35 -5.06
N ALA A 30 -15.15 4.61 -5.43
CA ALA A 30 -13.95 5.40 -5.10
C ALA A 30 -13.58 5.36 -3.61
N PRO A 31 -14.49 5.49 -2.64
CA PRO A 31 -14.13 5.39 -1.22
C PRO A 31 -13.55 4.03 -0.85
N VAL A 32 -14.12 2.93 -1.38
CA VAL A 32 -13.62 1.57 -1.12
C VAL A 32 -12.26 1.36 -1.77
N ILE A 33 -12.08 1.84 -2.99
CA ILE A 33 -10.80 1.80 -3.71
C ILE A 33 -9.73 2.52 -2.90
N GLY A 34 -10.07 3.68 -2.31
CA GLY A 34 -9.17 4.43 -1.45
C GLY A 34 -8.70 3.64 -0.24
N ILE A 35 -9.63 2.97 0.46
CA ILE A 35 -9.29 2.15 1.63
C ILE A 35 -8.38 0.98 1.21
N VAL A 36 -8.72 0.28 0.15
CA VAL A 36 -7.91 -0.84 -0.36
C VAL A 36 -6.52 -0.37 -0.78
N ALA A 37 -6.42 0.78 -1.42
CA ALA A 37 -5.15 1.35 -1.85
C ALA A 37 -4.24 1.66 -0.65
N ILE A 38 -4.78 2.24 0.44
CA ILE A 38 -4.02 2.52 1.66
C ILE A 38 -3.54 1.21 2.29
N LEU A 39 -4.43 0.23 2.44
CA LEU A 39 -4.07 -1.06 3.03
C LEU A 39 -3.00 -1.79 2.21
N THR A 40 -3.11 -1.74 0.89
CA THR A 40 -2.13 -2.33 -0.01
C THR A 40 -0.78 -1.63 0.11
N PHE A 41 -0.78 -0.31 0.14
CA PHE A 41 0.45 0.50 0.28
C PHE A 41 1.18 0.15 1.58
N VAL A 42 0.48 0.15 2.71
CA VAL A 42 1.07 -0.19 4.00
C VAL A 42 1.53 -1.66 4.02
N GLY A 43 0.70 -2.56 3.49
CA GLY A 43 1.01 -3.98 3.42
C GLY A 43 2.26 -4.29 2.61
N ASN A 44 2.48 -3.58 1.50
CA ASN A 44 3.65 -3.76 0.65
C ASN A 44 4.95 -3.37 1.38
N PHE A 45 4.91 -2.33 2.19
CA PHE A 45 6.08 -1.94 3.01
C PHE A 45 6.35 -2.94 4.13
N ASN A 46 5.32 -3.62 4.61
CA ASN A 46 5.41 -4.55 5.73
C ASN A 46 5.40 -6.03 5.31
N ALA A 47 5.68 -6.33 4.05
CA ALA A 47 5.65 -7.69 3.50
C ALA A 47 6.90 -8.51 3.90
N PHE A 48 7.41 -8.30 5.11
CA PHE A 48 8.59 -8.97 5.64
C PHE A 48 8.44 -10.49 5.68
N ASP A 49 7.30 -10.97 6.17
CA ASP A 49 7.09 -12.40 6.41
C ASP A 49 7.22 -13.23 5.13
N ILE A 50 6.60 -12.74 4.06
CA ILE A 50 6.61 -13.43 2.76
C ILE A 50 8.02 -13.47 2.19
N VAL A 51 8.71 -12.34 2.18
CA VAL A 51 10.05 -12.24 1.61
C VAL A 51 11.04 -13.02 2.44
N TYR A 52 10.94 -12.94 3.76
CA TYR A 52 11.82 -13.70 4.66
C TYR A 52 11.66 -15.20 4.47
N ALA A 53 10.41 -15.67 4.34
CA ALA A 53 10.13 -17.10 4.14
C ALA A 53 10.65 -17.61 2.79
N MET A 54 10.59 -16.78 1.75
CA MET A 54 11.00 -17.18 0.39
C MET A 54 12.49 -16.98 0.13
N ALA A 55 13.05 -15.90 0.60
CA ALA A 55 14.39 -15.46 0.20
C ALA A 55 15.35 -15.22 1.36
N GLY A 56 14.91 -15.44 2.60
CA GLY A 56 15.72 -15.24 3.78
C GLY A 56 15.95 -13.78 4.14
N ALA A 57 16.71 -13.54 5.20
CA ALA A 57 16.99 -12.20 5.70
C ALA A 57 17.76 -11.31 4.71
N ARG A 58 18.49 -11.93 3.81
CA ARG A 58 19.29 -11.24 2.78
C ARG A 58 18.53 -10.92 1.51
N GLY A 59 17.30 -11.44 1.38
CA GLY A 59 16.52 -11.25 0.15
C GLY A 59 17.19 -11.91 -1.06
N ASP A 60 17.69 -13.14 -0.90
CA ASP A 60 18.40 -13.87 -1.98
C ASP A 60 17.53 -14.05 -3.23
N PRO A 61 18.14 -14.11 -4.43
CA PRO A 61 19.57 -13.98 -4.70
C PRO A 61 20.04 -12.51 -4.78
N LYS A 62 21.22 -12.25 -4.24
CA LYS A 62 21.93 -10.95 -4.31
C LYS A 62 21.05 -9.74 -3.91
N TYR A 63 20.27 -9.88 -2.84
CA TYR A 63 19.36 -8.85 -2.33
C TYR A 63 18.26 -8.44 -3.33
N ALA A 64 17.95 -9.29 -4.32
CA ALA A 64 16.96 -8.98 -5.35
C ALA A 64 15.55 -8.81 -4.80
N ALA A 65 15.25 -9.50 -3.70
CA ALA A 65 13.94 -9.43 -3.03
C ALA A 65 13.99 -8.62 -1.73
N ASP A 66 15.00 -7.75 -1.55
CA ASP A 66 15.17 -6.97 -0.32
C ASP A 66 14.07 -5.92 -0.14
N LEU A 67 13.62 -5.76 1.10
CA LEU A 67 12.62 -4.79 1.52
C LEU A 67 13.14 -4.00 2.73
N LEU A 68 12.45 -2.91 3.07
CA LEU A 68 12.74 -2.17 4.30
C LEU A 68 12.60 -3.05 5.55
N GLY A 69 11.63 -3.97 5.56
CA GLY A 69 11.45 -4.92 6.67
C GLY A 69 12.61 -5.90 6.81
N THR A 70 13.08 -6.47 5.70
CA THR A 70 14.23 -7.37 5.71
C THR A 70 15.53 -6.63 6.05
N PHE A 71 15.69 -5.43 5.53
CA PHE A 71 16.82 -4.57 5.86
C PHE A 71 16.85 -4.23 7.36
N PHE A 72 15.70 -3.87 7.92
CA PHE A 72 15.57 -3.61 9.35
C PHE A 72 15.95 -4.82 10.19
N TYR A 73 15.44 -5.99 9.86
CA TYR A 73 15.74 -7.23 10.58
C TYR A 73 17.24 -7.55 10.50
N ARG A 74 17.81 -7.43 9.31
CA ARG A 74 19.22 -7.72 9.06
C ARG A 74 20.15 -6.80 9.83
N THR A 75 19.81 -5.51 9.90
CA THR A 75 20.62 -4.50 10.60
C THR A 75 20.45 -4.54 12.11
N ALA A 76 19.19 -4.64 12.57
CA ALA A 76 18.88 -4.46 13.98
C ALA A 76 19.05 -5.75 14.80
N ILE A 77 18.73 -6.89 14.22
CA ILE A 77 18.57 -8.14 14.97
C ILE A 77 19.58 -9.20 14.52
N ALA A 78 19.65 -9.47 13.23
CA ALA A 78 20.51 -10.55 12.71
C ALA A 78 22.00 -10.20 12.70
N GLY A 79 22.34 -8.92 12.61
CA GLY A 79 23.73 -8.47 12.53
C GLY A 79 24.42 -8.88 11.24
N GLU A 80 23.67 -8.93 10.15
CA GLU A 80 24.18 -9.27 8.82
C GLU A 80 24.43 -8.00 8.00
N HIS A 81 24.92 -8.20 6.76
CA HIS A 81 25.19 -7.08 5.86
C HIS A 81 24.07 -6.05 5.82
N PRO A 82 24.36 -4.72 5.91
CA PRO A 82 25.68 -4.06 5.84
C PRO A 82 26.44 -3.98 7.16
N VAL A 83 25.87 -4.42 8.26
CA VAL A 83 26.53 -4.38 9.57
C VAL A 83 26.99 -5.78 9.98
N ALA A 84 28.14 -5.84 10.65
CA ALA A 84 28.71 -7.12 11.10
C ALA A 84 28.14 -7.59 12.43
N ARG A 85 27.45 -6.71 13.15
CA ARG A 85 26.85 -7.00 14.45
C ARG A 85 25.47 -6.36 14.53
N PRO A 86 24.54 -6.91 15.34
CA PRO A 86 23.26 -6.26 15.55
C PRO A 86 23.44 -4.84 16.06
N ASP A 87 22.78 -3.88 15.41
CA ASP A 87 22.83 -2.48 15.79
C ASP A 87 21.40 -1.94 15.92
N MET A 88 20.93 -1.87 17.15
CA MET A 88 19.59 -1.37 17.47
C MET A 88 19.45 0.10 17.15
N GLY A 89 20.52 0.89 17.21
CA GLY A 89 20.50 2.30 16.85
C GLY A 89 20.23 2.51 15.36
N ILE A 90 20.92 1.80 14.50
CA ILE A 90 20.68 1.83 13.05
C ILE A 90 19.31 1.24 12.74
N GLY A 91 18.93 0.15 13.41
CA GLY A 91 17.61 -0.45 13.26
C GLY A 91 16.49 0.51 13.61
N ALA A 92 16.65 1.24 14.73
CA ALA A 92 15.68 2.26 15.14
C ALA A 92 15.59 3.39 14.10
N ALA A 93 16.71 3.78 13.51
CA ALA A 93 16.73 4.80 12.44
C ALA A 93 15.98 4.32 11.20
N VAL A 94 16.18 3.06 10.80
CA VAL A 94 15.46 2.46 9.65
C VAL A 94 13.97 2.40 9.94
N ALA A 95 13.58 1.97 11.14
CA ALA A 95 12.17 1.91 11.55
C ALA A 95 11.52 3.29 11.54
N THR A 96 12.22 4.30 12.04
CA THR A 96 11.75 5.69 12.06
C THR A 96 11.56 6.23 10.64
N ILE A 97 12.52 6.00 9.74
CA ILE A 97 12.43 6.43 8.36
C ILE A 97 11.26 5.72 7.65
N THR A 98 11.10 4.43 7.87
CA THR A 98 9.97 3.65 7.32
C THR A 98 8.64 4.22 7.80
N PHE A 99 8.53 4.51 9.10
CA PHE A 99 7.34 5.12 9.69
C PHE A 99 7.03 6.48 9.05
N LEU A 100 8.04 7.32 8.86
CA LEU A 100 7.86 8.64 8.25
C LEU A 100 7.41 8.52 6.79
N ILE A 101 7.97 7.58 6.03
CA ILE A 101 7.56 7.32 4.65
C ILE A 101 6.10 6.88 4.59
N LEU A 102 5.71 5.93 5.42
CA LEU A 102 4.34 5.43 5.48
C LEU A 102 3.37 6.53 5.92
N LEU A 103 3.75 7.29 6.95
CA LEU A 103 2.94 8.41 7.44
C LEU A 103 2.73 9.46 6.36
N ALA A 104 3.79 9.85 5.65
CA ALA A 104 3.70 10.82 4.57
C ALA A 104 2.80 10.32 3.43
N GLY A 105 2.96 9.06 3.03
CA GLY A 105 2.16 8.46 1.96
C GLY A 105 0.67 8.38 2.34
N VAL A 106 0.37 7.90 3.53
CA VAL A 106 -1.01 7.79 4.02
C VAL A 106 -1.64 9.17 4.20
N THR A 107 -0.91 10.13 4.78
CA THR A 107 -1.40 11.51 4.96
C THR A 107 -1.69 12.17 3.62
N LEU A 108 -0.79 12.04 2.65
CA LEU A 108 -1.00 12.57 1.30
C LEU A 108 -2.25 11.99 0.66
N TRP A 109 -2.43 10.68 0.77
CA TRP A 109 -3.59 9.99 0.22
C TRP A 109 -4.89 10.48 0.88
N LEU A 110 -4.91 10.60 2.20
CA LEU A 110 -6.07 11.07 2.94
C LEU A 110 -6.43 12.51 2.58
N VAL A 111 -5.43 13.37 2.42
CA VAL A 111 -5.65 14.77 2.00
C VAL A 111 -6.26 14.81 0.60
N LEU A 112 -5.75 14.01 -0.33
CA LEU A 112 -6.29 13.95 -1.69
C LEU A 112 -7.73 13.42 -1.71
N GLN A 113 -8.04 12.39 -0.92
CA GLN A 113 -9.40 11.88 -0.79
C GLN A 113 -10.35 12.90 -0.19
N ARG A 114 -9.90 13.62 0.83
CA ARG A 114 -10.70 14.64 1.49
C ARG A 114 -11.10 15.76 0.53
N ARG A 115 -10.19 16.18 -0.35
CA ARG A 115 -10.49 17.15 -1.39
C ARG A 115 -11.57 16.66 -2.34
N ARG A 116 -11.54 15.39 -2.71
CA ARG A 116 -12.56 14.80 -3.58
C ARG A 116 -13.94 14.71 -2.92
N SER A 117 -13.98 14.45 -1.61
CA SER A 117 -15.23 14.36 -0.85
C SER A 117 -16.02 15.67 -0.84
N TYR A 118 -15.31 16.80 -0.87
CA TYR A 118 -15.95 18.12 -0.84
C TYR A 118 -16.55 18.55 -2.18
N GLU A 119 -16.17 17.90 -3.25
CA GLU A 119 -16.68 18.19 -4.59
C GLU A 119 -17.97 17.41 -4.92
N LEU A 120 -18.38 16.54 -4.03
CA LEU A 120 -19.63 15.79 -4.13
C LEU A 120 -20.69 16.37 -3.21
#